data_b64ba0d8fe02cc833921abf2edf8e045
#
_entry.id   b64ba0d8fe02cc833921abf2edf8e045
#
_cell.length_a   1.000
_cell.length_b   1.000
_cell.length_c   1.000
_cell.angle_alpha   90.00
_cell.angle_beta   90.00
_cell.angle_gamma   90.00
#
_symmetry.space_group_name_H-M   'P 1'
#
loop_
_entity.id
_entity.type
_entity.pdbx_description
1 polymer ?
#
loop_
_entity_poly.entity_id
_entity_poly.type
_entity_poly.pdbx_seq_one_letter_code
_entity_poly.pdbx_strand_id
1 'polypeptide(L)'
;VAEIEVEKTQLATRTLQYGDIILEKSGGSDTQAIGRVVLFDKTDNETYSYSNFCSRIRVQDDSEVNPIYLWIILHNFYCKGGTIPLQNGIRLLNIDMDGYSKIKIPVPPIDVQKQIVDEIGKVDDSVSLSKRLIKNSEVKIEDLLSSIEYNDEVLSNVAPYVVKSIKYTDIVSETYITTDNMLQNKLGIVPFVGKANISSITEYKKDDILISNIRPYLKKIWFADKKGGCSKDVLVLRSSNTDKYLPKYIYYMLRRDMFFEYAMEGKKGLKMPRGNKEDILKLSLIHI
;
A
#
# COMPACT_ATOMS: atom_id res chain seq x y z
N VAL A 1 -20.24 -8.69 -2.58
CA VAL A 1 -20.82 -10.02 -2.28
C VAL A 1 -21.42 -10.52 -3.59
N ALA A 2 -21.15 -11.78 -3.96
CA ALA A 2 -21.74 -12.38 -5.17
C ALA A 2 -23.12 -12.97 -4.81
N GLU A 3 -24.10 -12.78 -5.66
CA GLU A 3 -25.39 -13.48 -5.58
C GLU A 3 -25.23 -14.88 -6.18
N ILE A 4 -25.61 -15.89 -5.41
CA ILE A 4 -25.50 -17.29 -5.83
C ILE A 4 -26.75 -18.08 -5.40
N GLU A 5 -27.15 -19.07 -6.19
CA GLU A 5 -28.14 -20.04 -5.77
C GLU A 5 -27.52 -21.05 -4.82
N VAL A 6 -28.15 -21.27 -3.68
CA VAL A 6 -27.69 -22.20 -2.64
C VAL A 6 -28.80 -23.15 -2.26
N GLU A 7 -28.50 -24.45 -2.08
CA GLU A 7 -29.46 -25.42 -1.58
C GLU A 7 -29.94 -25.07 -0.17
N LYS A 8 -31.23 -25.26 0.09
CA LYS A 8 -31.83 -24.92 1.40
C LYS A 8 -31.17 -25.63 2.57
N THR A 9 -30.70 -26.87 2.38
CA THR A 9 -29.97 -27.64 3.40
C THR A 9 -28.61 -27.04 3.76
N GLN A 10 -27.90 -26.49 2.78
CA GLN A 10 -26.62 -25.81 3.00
C GLN A 10 -26.84 -24.45 3.67
N LEU A 11 -27.89 -23.75 3.27
CA LEU A 11 -28.23 -22.46 3.84
C LEU A 11 -28.56 -22.58 5.34
N ALA A 12 -29.33 -23.58 5.73
CA ALA A 12 -29.71 -23.80 7.11
C ALA A 12 -28.54 -23.93 8.10
N THR A 13 -27.39 -24.46 7.62
CA THR A 13 -26.21 -24.67 8.47
C THR A 13 -25.18 -23.55 8.36
N ARG A 14 -25.25 -22.70 7.31
CA ARG A 14 -24.23 -21.71 6.97
C ARG A 14 -24.72 -20.27 6.96
N THR A 15 -25.94 -20.04 7.45
CA THR A 15 -26.43 -18.65 7.55
C THR A 15 -25.59 -17.86 8.54
N LEU A 16 -25.15 -16.69 8.07
CA LEU A 16 -24.38 -15.73 8.85
C LEU A 16 -25.30 -14.80 9.64
N GLN A 17 -24.83 -14.39 10.80
CA GLN A 17 -25.45 -13.38 11.67
C GLN A 17 -24.41 -12.31 12.01
N TYR A 18 -24.86 -11.11 12.32
CA TYR A 18 -23.99 -10.04 12.78
C TYR A 18 -23.07 -10.52 13.92
N GLY A 19 -21.80 -10.22 13.83
CA GLY A 19 -20.79 -10.67 14.80
C GLY A 19 -20.16 -12.03 14.49
N ASP A 20 -20.64 -12.79 13.50
CA ASP A 20 -19.95 -13.99 13.05
C ASP A 20 -18.58 -13.66 12.47
N ILE A 21 -17.60 -14.51 12.73
CA ILE A 21 -16.26 -14.40 12.16
C ILE A 21 -16.08 -15.52 11.14
N ILE A 22 -15.74 -15.13 9.91
CA ILE A 22 -15.50 -16.07 8.81
C ILE A 22 -14.00 -16.34 8.77
N LEU A 23 -13.60 -17.58 8.99
CA LEU A 23 -12.24 -18.07 8.92
C LEU A 23 -11.98 -18.75 7.58
N GLU A 24 -10.96 -18.32 6.85
CA GLU A 24 -10.43 -19.02 5.68
C GLU A 24 -9.70 -20.29 6.15
N LYS A 25 -10.26 -21.46 5.86
CA LYS A 25 -9.67 -22.74 6.25
C LYS A 25 -8.92 -23.47 5.14
N SER A 26 -9.15 -23.08 3.89
CA SER A 26 -8.47 -23.68 2.72
C SER A 26 -8.19 -22.62 1.68
N GLY A 27 -7.04 -22.71 1.00
CA GLY A 27 -6.63 -21.75 -0.02
C GLY A 27 -5.15 -21.41 0.09
N GLY A 28 -4.84 -20.12 0.08
CA GLY A 28 -3.48 -19.60 0.21
C GLY A 28 -2.64 -19.71 -1.06
N SER A 29 -1.40 -19.28 -0.96
CA SER A 29 -0.38 -19.36 -2.00
C SER A 29 1.01 -19.35 -1.34
N ASP A 30 2.07 -19.53 -2.13
CA ASP A 30 3.46 -19.46 -1.63
C ASP A 30 3.81 -18.11 -0.96
N THR A 31 3.03 -17.07 -1.26
CA THR A 31 3.25 -15.71 -0.73
C THR A 31 2.19 -15.26 0.27
N GLN A 32 1.11 -16.03 0.45
CA GLN A 32 0.00 -15.67 1.31
C GLN A 32 -0.46 -16.85 2.16
N ALA A 33 -0.21 -16.75 3.47
CA ALA A 33 -0.70 -17.71 4.44
C ALA A 33 -2.24 -17.77 4.45
N ILE A 34 -2.80 -18.92 4.81
CA ILE A 34 -4.24 -19.10 5.08
C ILE A 34 -4.55 -18.81 6.54
N GLY A 35 -5.84 -18.74 6.86
CA GLY A 35 -6.31 -18.45 8.21
C GLY A 35 -6.71 -16.99 8.42
N ARG A 36 -6.93 -16.25 7.33
CA ARG A 36 -7.54 -14.91 7.40
C ARG A 36 -8.90 -14.97 8.03
N VAL A 37 -9.23 -13.93 8.78
CA VAL A 37 -10.53 -13.80 9.42
C VAL A 37 -11.23 -12.53 8.98
N VAL A 38 -12.51 -12.61 8.74
CA VAL A 38 -13.38 -11.48 8.37
C VAL A 38 -14.55 -11.42 9.33
N LEU A 39 -14.82 -10.25 9.91
CA LEU A 39 -16.02 -10.01 10.70
C LEU A 39 -17.20 -9.82 9.76
N PHE A 40 -18.30 -10.50 10.03
CA PHE A 40 -19.56 -10.27 9.35
C PHE A 40 -20.36 -9.18 10.07
N ASP A 41 -20.43 -8.01 9.42
CA ASP A 41 -20.97 -6.76 9.97
C ASP A 41 -22.27 -6.27 9.30
N LYS A 42 -22.89 -7.12 8.44
CA LYS A 42 -24.13 -6.76 7.76
C LYS A 42 -25.33 -6.82 8.67
N THR A 43 -26.17 -5.77 8.58
CA THR A 43 -27.38 -5.60 9.38
C THR A 43 -28.64 -5.44 8.53
N ASP A 44 -28.52 -5.61 7.18
CA ASP A 44 -29.65 -5.61 6.27
C ASP A 44 -30.48 -6.91 6.42
N ASN A 45 -31.60 -7.00 5.68
CA ASN A 45 -32.49 -8.16 5.73
C ASN A 45 -32.11 -9.26 4.74
N GLU A 46 -30.94 -9.16 4.10
CA GLU A 46 -30.47 -10.16 3.16
C GLU A 46 -29.92 -11.41 3.86
N THR A 47 -29.97 -12.54 3.17
CA THR A 47 -29.44 -13.81 3.70
C THR A 47 -28.03 -14.04 3.16
N TYR A 48 -27.07 -14.17 4.06
CA TYR A 48 -25.67 -14.38 3.73
C TYR A 48 -25.18 -15.75 4.17
N SER A 49 -24.26 -16.30 3.38
CA SER A 49 -23.63 -17.58 3.63
C SER A 49 -22.15 -17.55 3.25
N TYR A 50 -21.43 -18.63 3.49
CA TYR A 50 -20.00 -18.75 3.19
C TYR A 50 -19.68 -20.08 2.48
N SER A 51 -18.57 -20.09 1.74
CA SER A 51 -18.14 -21.22 0.94
C SER A 51 -17.56 -22.38 1.78
N ASN A 52 -17.39 -23.54 1.14
CA ASN A 52 -16.74 -24.72 1.74
C ASN A 52 -15.28 -24.46 2.17
N PHE A 53 -14.62 -23.44 1.60
CA PHE A 53 -13.26 -23.04 1.94
C PHE A 53 -13.16 -22.21 3.21
N CYS A 54 -14.30 -21.90 3.83
CA CYS A 54 -14.38 -21.12 5.05
C CYS A 54 -15.06 -21.90 6.18
N SER A 55 -14.87 -21.44 7.39
CA SER A 55 -15.59 -21.85 8.59
C SER A 55 -16.13 -20.62 9.31
N ARG A 56 -17.24 -20.79 10.03
CA ARG A 56 -17.83 -19.76 10.88
C ARG A 56 -17.39 -19.98 12.32
N ILE A 57 -16.93 -18.92 12.96
CA ILE A 57 -16.74 -18.83 14.40
C ILE A 57 -17.81 -17.90 14.94
N ARG A 58 -18.59 -18.35 15.91
CA ARG A 58 -19.66 -17.57 16.54
C ARG A 58 -19.46 -17.59 18.05
N VAL A 59 -19.46 -16.42 18.65
CA VAL A 59 -19.47 -16.27 20.10
C VAL A 59 -20.81 -16.81 20.64
N GLN A 60 -20.75 -17.65 21.68
CA GLN A 60 -21.93 -18.25 22.28
C GLN A 60 -22.57 -17.33 23.33
N ASP A 61 -21.72 -16.60 24.06
CA ASP A 61 -22.16 -15.66 25.10
C ASP A 61 -21.38 -14.33 24.90
N ASP A 62 -22.08 -13.33 24.37
CA ASP A 62 -21.53 -12.00 24.10
C ASP A 62 -21.37 -11.12 25.37
N SER A 63 -21.92 -11.59 26.51
CA SER A 63 -21.66 -10.96 27.80
C SER A 63 -20.28 -11.28 28.37
N GLU A 64 -19.68 -12.39 27.92
CA GLU A 64 -18.31 -12.77 28.32
C GLU A 64 -17.27 -12.38 27.27
N VAL A 65 -17.59 -12.55 25.98
CA VAL A 65 -16.68 -12.30 24.87
C VAL A 65 -17.35 -11.43 23.80
N ASN A 66 -16.82 -10.23 23.60
CA ASN A 66 -17.29 -9.37 22.52
C ASN A 66 -16.84 -9.93 21.14
N PRO A 67 -17.75 -10.15 20.18
CA PRO A 67 -17.39 -10.72 18.86
C PRO A 67 -16.37 -9.90 18.08
N ILE A 68 -16.45 -8.57 18.15
CA ILE A 68 -15.50 -7.67 17.46
C ILE A 68 -14.14 -7.78 18.11
N TYR A 69 -14.07 -7.83 19.45
CA TYR A 69 -12.82 -8.06 20.17
C TYR A 69 -12.18 -9.39 19.76
N LEU A 70 -12.96 -10.48 19.72
CA LEU A 70 -12.47 -11.80 19.29
C LEU A 70 -11.91 -11.72 17.87
N TRP A 71 -12.61 -11.07 16.93
CA TRP A 71 -12.11 -10.86 15.59
C TRP A 71 -10.79 -10.11 15.58
N ILE A 72 -10.64 -9.03 16.33
CA ILE A 72 -9.39 -8.25 16.44
C ILE A 72 -8.23 -9.15 16.88
N ILE A 73 -8.43 -9.97 17.90
CA ILE A 73 -7.39 -10.88 18.42
C ILE A 73 -6.99 -11.92 17.38
N LEU A 74 -7.97 -12.55 16.73
CA LEU A 74 -7.71 -13.56 15.68
C LEU A 74 -7.06 -12.93 14.44
N HIS A 75 -7.47 -11.73 14.05
CA HIS A 75 -6.87 -10.99 12.96
C HIS A 75 -5.40 -10.65 13.26
N ASN A 76 -5.12 -10.13 14.44
CA ASN A 76 -3.75 -9.86 14.89
C ASN A 76 -2.90 -11.16 14.96
N PHE A 77 -3.47 -12.25 15.41
CA PHE A 77 -2.80 -13.56 15.41
C PHE A 77 -2.41 -13.98 13.98
N TYR A 78 -3.32 -13.85 13.02
CA TYR A 78 -3.03 -14.08 11.60
C TYR A 78 -1.93 -13.16 11.08
N CYS A 79 -2.04 -11.85 11.30
CA CYS A 79 -1.07 -10.86 10.83
C CYS A 79 0.35 -11.09 11.39
N LYS A 80 0.46 -11.66 12.58
CA LYS A 80 1.74 -12.06 13.20
C LYS A 80 2.25 -13.43 12.73
N GLY A 81 1.59 -14.06 11.75
CA GLY A 81 1.99 -15.37 11.23
C GLY A 81 1.62 -16.54 12.14
N GLY A 82 0.77 -16.32 13.13
CA GLY A 82 0.38 -17.35 14.10
C GLY A 82 -0.33 -18.55 13.47
N THR A 83 -0.95 -18.40 12.29
CA THR A 83 -1.57 -19.48 11.54
C THR A 83 -0.59 -20.33 10.76
N ILE A 84 0.65 -19.87 10.51
CA ILE A 84 1.64 -20.59 9.69
C ILE A 84 1.95 -22.00 10.25
N PRO A 85 2.18 -22.19 11.55
CA PRO A 85 2.42 -23.52 12.10
C PRO A 85 1.22 -24.48 12.04
N LEU A 86 0.03 -23.94 11.79
CA LEU A 86 -1.22 -24.69 11.72
C LEU A 86 -1.63 -25.05 10.28
N GLN A 87 -0.76 -24.76 9.31
CA GLN A 87 -1.03 -25.01 7.89
C GLN A 87 -0.52 -26.37 7.46
N ASN A 88 -1.36 -27.13 6.76
CA ASN A 88 -1.04 -28.43 6.17
C ASN A 88 -1.34 -28.43 4.67
N GLY A 89 -0.57 -29.18 3.88
CA GLY A 89 -0.73 -29.29 2.42
C GLY A 89 0.47 -28.75 1.65
N ILE A 90 0.51 -29.03 0.34
CA ILE A 90 1.63 -28.62 -0.55
C ILE A 90 1.17 -27.63 -1.62
N ARG A 91 0.05 -27.90 -2.29
CA ARG A 91 -0.52 -27.04 -3.36
C ARG A 91 -1.74 -26.26 -2.91
N LEU A 92 -2.57 -26.91 -2.12
CA LEU A 92 -3.73 -26.28 -1.47
C LEU A 92 -3.48 -26.43 0.04
N LEU A 93 -3.28 -25.30 0.69
CA LEU A 93 -3.09 -25.28 2.13
C LEU A 93 -4.44 -25.42 2.85
N ASN A 94 -4.44 -26.12 3.96
CA ASN A 94 -5.58 -26.28 4.85
C ASN A 94 -5.16 -25.95 6.28
N ILE A 95 -6.03 -25.31 7.04
CA ILE A 95 -5.83 -25.08 8.47
C ILE A 95 -6.13 -26.38 9.23
N ASP A 96 -5.22 -26.75 10.14
CA ASP A 96 -5.52 -27.70 11.19
C ASP A 96 -6.56 -27.08 12.14
N MET A 97 -7.82 -27.49 11.96
CA MET A 97 -8.94 -26.93 12.74
C MET A 97 -8.89 -27.35 14.21
N ASP A 98 -8.33 -28.53 14.52
CA ASP A 98 -8.14 -28.97 15.90
C ASP A 98 -7.09 -28.14 16.61
N GLY A 99 -5.95 -27.88 15.96
CA GLY A 99 -4.91 -26.98 16.43
C GLY A 99 -5.45 -25.54 16.58
N TYR A 100 -6.19 -25.05 15.58
CA TYR A 100 -6.76 -23.71 15.61
C TYR A 100 -7.75 -23.52 16.77
N SER A 101 -8.59 -24.53 17.06
CA SER A 101 -9.55 -24.49 18.17
C SER A 101 -8.90 -24.42 19.56
N LYS A 102 -7.63 -24.80 19.67
CA LYS A 102 -6.85 -24.82 20.93
C LYS A 102 -5.99 -23.57 21.15
N ILE A 103 -6.08 -22.59 20.23
CA ILE A 103 -5.38 -21.33 20.39
C ILE A 103 -5.85 -20.65 21.67
N LYS A 104 -4.90 -20.28 22.54
CA LYS A 104 -5.20 -19.52 23.74
C LYS A 104 -5.26 -18.04 23.39
N ILE A 105 -6.39 -17.41 23.68
CA ILE A 105 -6.61 -15.98 23.51
C ILE A 105 -6.78 -15.31 24.87
N PRO A 106 -6.29 -14.07 25.06
CA PRO A 106 -6.59 -13.30 26.26
C PRO A 106 -8.08 -12.93 26.28
N VAL A 107 -8.75 -13.11 27.40
CA VAL A 107 -10.15 -12.69 27.58
C VAL A 107 -10.22 -11.83 28.86
N PRO A 108 -9.92 -10.51 28.75
CA PRO A 108 -10.08 -9.59 29.86
C PRO A 108 -11.57 -9.34 30.13
N PRO A 109 -11.91 -8.65 31.25
CA PRO A 109 -13.29 -8.26 31.51
C PRO A 109 -13.94 -7.55 30.32
N ILE A 110 -15.26 -7.74 30.14
CA ILE A 110 -15.99 -7.26 28.97
C ILE A 110 -15.85 -5.75 28.72
N ASP A 111 -15.76 -4.95 29.80
CA ASP A 111 -15.56 -3.50 29.68
C ASP A 111 -14.20 -3.14 29.09
N VAL A 112 -13.15 -3.91 29.41
CA VAL A 112 -11.83 -3.75 28.80
C VAL A 112 -11.85 -4.15 27.33
N GLN A 113 -12.57 -5.24 26.97
CA GLN A 113 -12.76 -5.63 25.58
C GLN A 113 -13.44 -4.52 24.78
N LYS A 114 -14.51 -3.92 25.31
CA LYS A 114 -15.22 -2.80 24.67
C LYS A 114 -14.30 -1.58 24.49
N GLN A 115 -13.51 -1.23 25.49
CA GLN A 115 -12.54 -0.13 25.37
C GLN A 115 -11.53 -0.38 24.24
N ILE A 116 -11.01 -1.61 24.11
CA ILE A 116 -10.09 -1.97 23.02
C ILE A 116 -10.79 -1.83 21.66
N VAL A 117 -12.01 -2.29 21.53
CA VAL A 117 -12.81 -2.17 20.29
C VAL A 117 -13.03 -0.71 19.92
N ASP A 118 -13.39 0.14 20.88
CA ASP A 118 -13.62 1.57 20.66
C ASP A 118 -12.34 2.30 20.21
N GLU A 119 -11.20 2.00 20.85
CA GLU A 119 -9.93 2.63 20.47
C GLU A 119 -9.48 2.23 19.06
N ILE A 120 -9.64 0.94 18.69
CA ILE A 120 -9.31 0.48 17.33
C ILE A 120 -10.28 1.10 16.31
N GLY A 121 -11.58 1.18 16.64
CA GLY A 121 -12.57 1.83 15.79
C GLY A 121 -12.21 3.28 15.47
N LYS A 122 -11.78 4.07 16.47
CA LYS A 122 -11.32 5.45 16.24
C LYS A 122 -10.13 5.54 15.28
N VAL A 123 -9.20 4.58 15.36
CA VAL A 123 -8.06 4.50 14.44
C VAL A 123 -8.53 4.18 13.02
N ASP A 124 -9.41 3.20 12.85
CA ASP A 124 -9.96 2.82 11.54
C ASP A 124 -10.75 3.95 10.90
N ASP A 125 -11.55 4.69 11.68
CA ASP A 125 -12.27 5.88 11.23
C ASP A 125 -11.30 6.97 10.76
N SER A 126 -10.22 7.21 11.51
CA SER A 126 -9.19 8.18 11.18
C SER A 126 -8.46 7.82 9.88
N VAL A 127 -8.14 6.53 9.69
CA VAL A 127 -7.53 6.01 8.44
C VAL A 127 -8.50 6.17 7.28
N SER A 128 -9.78 5.85 7.46
CA SER A 128 -10.81 5.96 6.43
C SER A 128 -11.05 7.41 6.02
N LEU A 129 -11.12 8.32 6.99
CA LEU A 129 -11.20 9.76 6.75
C LEU A 129 -9.99 10.27 5.97
N SER A 130 -8.78 9.88 6.37
CA SER A 130 -7.54 10.28 5.70
C SER A 130 -7.50 9.81 4.25
N LYS A 131 -7.90 8.57 3.96
CA LYS A 131 -8.02 8.04 2.59
C LYS A 131 -9.00 8.84 1.75
N ARG A 132 -10.16 9.19 2.32
CA ARG A 132 -11.19 10.02 1.64
C ARG A 132 -10.69 11.43 1.36
N LEU A 133 -9.97 12.06 2.31
CA LEU A 133 -9.38 13.38 2.11
C LEU A 133 -8.32 13.38 1.00
N ILE A 134 -7.46 12.37 0.94
CA ILE A 134 -6.48 12.19 -0.14
C ILE A 134 -7.19 12.11 -1.48
N LYS A 135 -8.19 11.23 -1.62
CA LYS A 135 -8.95 11.06 -2.87
C LYS A 135 -9.64 12.35 -3.30
N ASN A 136 -10.30 13.05 -2.37
CA ASN A 136 -10.96 14.33 -2.68
C ASN A 136 -9.96 15.41 -3.11
N SER A 137 -8.78 15.43 -2.51
CA SER A 137 -7.71 16.35 -2.88
C SER A 137 -7.16 16.06 -4.27
N GLU A 138 -7.01 14.77 -4.63
CA GLU A 138 -6.61 14.36 -5.98
C GLU A 138 -7.63 14.84 -7.02
N VAL A 139 -8.92 14.60 -6.81
CA VAL A 139 -9.99 15.08 -7.70
C VAL A 139 -9.93 16.62 -7.84
N LYS A 140 -9.80 17.35 -6.74
CA LYS A 140 -9.74 18.82 -6.78
C LYS A 140 -8.50 19.32 -7.54
N ILE A 141 -7.36 18.63 -7.45
CA ILE A 141 -6.17 18.95 -8.22
C ILE A 141 -6.45 18.76 -9.72
N GLU A 142 -7.08 17.65 -10.12
CA GLU A 142 -7.44 17.40 -11.51
C GLU A 142 -8.39 18.46 -12.06
N ASP A 143 -9.42 18.85 -11.31
CA ASP A 143 -10.36 19.90 -11.69
C ASP A 143 -9.65 21.26 -11.88
N LEU A 144 -8.75 21.61 -10.97
CA LEU A 144 -7.97 22.85 -11.07
C LEU A 144 -7.05 22.82 -12.30
N LEU A 145 -6.37 21.72 -12.55
CA LEU A 145 -5.47 21.57 -13.68
C LEU A 145 -6.22 21.63 -15.01
N SER A 146 -7.41 21.04 -15.11
CA SER A 146 -8.22 21.07 -16.32
C SER A 146 -8.80 22.46 -16.65
N SER A 147 -8.87 23.36 -15.66
CA SER A 147 -9.41 24.72 -15.80
C SER A 147 -8.38 25.78 -16.17
N ILE A 148 -7.09 25.45 -16.21
CA ILE A 148 -6.01 26.41 -16.43
C ILE A 148 -5.63 26.40 -17.92
N GLU A 149 -5.53 27.59 -18.54
CA GLU A 149 -4.85 27.76 -19.82
C GLU A 149 -3.34 27.75 -19.60
N TYR A 150 -2.61 26.92 -20.34
CA TYR A 150 -1.17 26.78 -20.18
C TYR A 150 -0.43 26.72 -21.52
N ASN A 151 0.83 27.06 -21.49
CA ASN A 151 1.74 26.87 -22.62
C ASN A 151 2.29 25.44 -22.63
N ASP A 152 2.48 24.92 -23.84
CA ASP A 152 3.05 23.58 -24.05
C ASP A 152 4.54 23.57 -23.70
N GLU A 153 4.91 22.96 -22.59
CA GLU A 153 6.29 22.89 -22.13
C GLU A 153 6.69 21.43 -21.87
N VAL A 154 7.79 21.02 -22.45
CA VAL A 154 8.34 19.67 -22.25
C VAL A 154 9.15 19.58 -20.96
N LEU A 155 9.12 18.43 -20.30
CA LEU A 155 9.77 18.20 -19.03
C LEU A 155 11.28 18.50 -19.06
N SER A 156 11.96 18.27 -20.20
CA SER A 156 13.37 18.60 -20.37
C SER A 156 13.71 20.08 -20.18
N ASN A 157 12.77 20.98 -20.55
CA ASN A 157 12.95 22.41 -20.40
C ASN A 157 12.64 22.87 -18.97
N VAL A 158 11.65 22.24 -18.36
CA VAL A 158 11.11 22.60 -17.04
C VAL A 158 11.94 22.02 -15.90
N ALA A 159 12.30 20.75 -16.00
CA ALA A 159 13.06 20.04 -14.97
C ALA A 159 13.98 18.97 -15.56
N PRO A 160 15.15 19.35 -16.09
CA PRO A 160 16.15 18.41 -16.59
C PRO A 160 16.68 17.49 -15.47
N TYR A 161 17.28 16.37 -15.88
CA TYR A 161 17.96 15.47 -14.94
C TYR A 161 19.23 16.12 -14.36
N VAL A 162 19.42 15.92 -13.07
CA VAL A 162 20.69 16.21 -12.40
C VAL A 162 21.66 15.07 -12.69
N VAL A 163 22.81 15.42 -13.32
CA VAL A 163 23.87 14.46 -13.68
C VAL A 163 25.09 14.59 -12.79
N LYS A 164 25.09 15.52 -11.83
CA LYS A 164 26.23 15.76 -10.94
C LYS A 164 26.48 14.55 -10.06
N SER A 165 27.70 14.02 -10.18
CA SER A 165 28.18 12.89 -9.39
C SER A 165 28.97 13.37 -8.17
N ILE A 166 28.76 12.71 -7.03
CA ILE A 166 29.50 12.91 -5.78
C ILE A 166 29.97 11.55 -5.24
N LYS A 167 30.90 11.55 -4.30
CA LYS A 167 31.33 10.32 -3.63
C LYS A 167 30.31 9.91 -2.56
N TYR A 168 30.10 8.61 -2.39
CA TYR A 168 29.22 8.10 -1.31
C TYR A 168 29.72 8.52 0.09
N THR A 169 31.04 8.67 0.25
CA THR A 169 31.68 9.13 1.49
C THR A 169 31.39 10.59 1.85
N ASP A 170 30.87 11.38 0.92
CA ASP A 170 30.60 12.80 1.11
C ASP A 170 29.21 13.07 1.71
N ILE A 171 28.44 12.00 1.97
CA ILE A 171 27.09 12.06 2.57
C ILE A 171 26.99 11.20 3.81
N VAL A 172 26.00 11.50 4.66
CA VAL A 172 25.60 10.61 5.75
C VAL A 172 24.64 9.53 5.23
N SER A 173 24.75 8.32 5.77
CA SER A 173 24.03 7.14 5.30
C SER A 173 22.51 7.35 5.21
N GLU A 174 21.93 8.09 6.18
CA GLU A 174 20.50 8.36 6.25
C GLU A 174 19.99 9.27 5.11
N THR A 175 20.90 9.93 4.39
CA THR A 175 20.58 10.76 3.22
C THR A 175 20.83 10.04 1.89
N TYR A 176 21.15 8.75 1.93
CA TYR A 176 21.30 7.94 0.73
C TYR A 176 19.95 7.36 0.29
N ILE A 177 19.58 7.62 -0.96
CA ILE A 177 18.34 7.17 -1.55
C ILE A 177 18.59 6.10 -2.62
N THR A 178 17.93 4.97 -2.49
CA THR A 178 17.91 3.90 -3.48
C THR A 178 16.47 3.56 -3.86
N THR A 179 16.30 2.70 -4.85
CA THR A 179 14.97 2.19 -5.19
C THR A 179 14.35 1.37 -4.06
N ASP A 180 15.13 0.86 -3.11
CA ASP A 180 14.66 -0.03 -2.04
C ASP A 180 14.09 0.75 -0.86
N ASN A 181 14.68 1.91 -0.52
CA ASN A 181 14.15 2.75 0.55
C ASN A 181 13.16 3.82 0.08
N MET A 182 12.83 3.88 -1.21
CA MET A 182 11.67 4.60 -1.73
C MET A 182 10.43 3.72 -1.60
N LEU A 183 9.40 4.24 -0.94
CA LEU A 183 8.14 3.52 -0.71
C LEU A 183 7.27 3.53 -1.97
N GLN A 184 6.52 2.42 -2.15
CA GLN A 184 5.56 2.27 -3.25
C GLN A 184 4.36 3.23 -3.08
N ASN A 185 3.58 3.39 -4.15
CA ASN A 185 2.33 4.15 -4.14
C ASN A 185 2.50 5.59 -3.63
N LYS A 186 3.63 6.24 -4.00
CA LYS A 186 3.89 7.66 -3.69
C LYS A 186 3.99 7.98 -2.18
N LEU A 187 4.36 7.00 -1.35
CA LEU A 187 4.42 7.14 0.11
C LEU A 187 5.74 7.74 0.63
N GLY A 188 6.61 8.22 -0.27
CA GLY A 188 7.87 8.87 0.11
C GLY A 188 9.01 7.88 0.33
N ILE A 189 9.78 8.08 1.39
CA ILE A 189 11.00 7.32 1.69
C ILE A 189 11.03 6.85 3.15
N VAL A 190 11.86 5.84 3.40
CA VAL A 190 12.33 5.47 4.74
C VAL A 190 13.85 5.67 4.81
N PRO A 191 14.45 5.86 5.99
CA PRO A 191 15.90 5.94 6.15
C PRO A 191 16.60 4.72 5.55
N PHE A 192 17.74 4.95 4.88
CA PHE A 192 18.56 3.85 4.39
C PHE A 192 19.23 3.13 5.56
N VAL A 193 19.08 1.81 5.60
CA VAL A 193 19.70 0.94 6.61
C VAL A 193 20.72 0.05 5.91
N GLY A 194 21.99 0.11 6.34
CA GLY A 194 23.07 -0.69 5.80
C GLY A 194 24.24 0.13 5.28
N LYS A 195 25.17 -0.54 4.60
CA LYS A 195 26.31 0.07 3.93
C LYS A 195 26.20 -0.19 2.43
N ALA A 196 26.27 0.88 1.63
CA ALA A 196 26.36 0.73 0.19
C ALA A 196 27.85 0.58 -0.22
N ASN A 197 28.14 -0.47 -0.95
CA ASN A 197 29.47 -0.66 -1.53
C ASN A 197 29.56 0.05 -2.90
N ILE A 198 29.45 1.37 -2.88
CA ILE A 198 29.40 2.23 -4.07
C ILE A 198 30.34 3.40 -3.86
N SER A 199 31.12 3.74 -4.90
CA SER A 199 32.04 4.88 -4.85
C SER A 199 31.42 6.19 -5.31
N SER A 200 30.48 6.12 -6.28
CA SER A 200 29.92 7.29 -6.96
C SER A 200 28.40 7.21 -7.03
N ILE A 201 27.74 8.29 -6.66
CA ILE A 201 26.29 8.46 -6.56
C ILE A 201 25.86 9.79 -7.20
N THR A 202 24.58 9.97 -7.50
CA THR A 202 24.04 11.24 -8.03
C THR A 202 23.69 12.17 -6.88
N GLU A 203 24.14 13.42 -6.92
CA GLU A 203 23.76 14.46 -5.95
C GLU A 203 22.27 14.80 -6.08
N TYR A 204 21.59 15.00 -4.96
CA TYR A 204 20.31 15.72 -4.93
C TYR A 204 20.33 16.81 -3.84
N LYS A 205 19.49 17.81 -4.02
CA LYS A 205 19.30 18.93 -3.09
C LYS A 205 17.87 18.99 -2.62
N LYS A 206 17.62 19.83 -1.61
CA LYS A 206 16.27 20.21 -1.22
C LYS A 206 15.50 20.73 -2.44
N ASP A 207 14.22 20.38 -2.52
CA ASP A 207 13.28 20.72 -3.58
C ASP A 207 13.52 20.00 -4.93
N ASP A 208 14.48 19.07 -5.01
CA ASP A 208 14.58 18.14 -6.12
C ASP A 208 13.50 17.06 -6.06
N ILE A 209 13.16 16.52 -7.22
CA ILE A 209 12.17 15.44 -7.36
C ILE A 209 12.92 14.15 -7.69
N LEU A 210 12.80 13.15 -6.84
CA LEU A 210 13.43 11.85 -7.01
C LEU A 210 12.38 10.80 -7.43
N ILE A 211 12.69 10.07 -8.51
CA ILE A 211 11.79 9.04 -9.06
C ILE A 211 12.58 7.75 -9.28
N SER A 212 12.06 6.63 -8.81
CA SER A 212 12.64 5.32 -9.12
C SER A 212 12.46 5.00 -10.59
N ASN A 213 13.56 4.77 -11.32
CA ASN A 213 13.51 4.33 -12.71
C ASN A 213 13.27 2.83 -12.87
N ILE A 214 13.39 2.06 -11.79
CA ILE A 214 13.12 0.62 -11.79
C ILE A 214 11.66 0.39 -11.41
N ARG A 215 10.95 -0.42 -12.21
CA ARG A 215 9.54 -0.78 -12.00
C ARG A 215 8.67 0.46 -11.78
N PRO A 216 8.51 1.35 -12.79
CA PRO A 216 7.75 2.59 -12.63
C PRO A 216 6.31 2.36 -12.15
N TYR A 217 5.71 1.19 -12.43
CA TYR A 217 4.39 0.81 -11.94
C TYR A 217 4.28 0.76 -10.39
N LEU A 218 5.41 0.73 -9.67
CA LEU A 218 5.42 0.83 -8.21
C LEU A 218 5.21 2.28 -7.71
N LYS A 219 5.18 3.26 -8.63
CA LYS A 219 4.89 4.67 -8.37
C LYS A 219 5.71 5.27 -7.23
N LYS A 220 7.03 5.05 -7.25
CA LYS A 220 7.96 5.52 -6.23
C LYS A 220 8.48 6.89 -6.59
N ILE A 221 8.05 7.91 -5.86
CA ILE A 221 8.43 9.32 -6.03
C ILE A 221 8.56 9.99 -4.67
N TRP A 222 9.52 10.92 -4.56
CA TRP A 222 9.75 11.71 -3.36
C TRP A 222 10.17 13.13 -3.71
N PHE A 223 9.66 14.11 -2.96
CA PHE A 223 10.08 15.51 -2.99
C PHE A 223 11.12 15.73 -1.90
N ALA A 224 12.34 16.08 -2.27
CA ALA A 224 13.45 16.12 -1.33
C ALA A 224 13.31 17.29 -0.34
N ASP A 225 13.27 16.98 0.94
CA ASP A 225 13.26 17.94 2.05
C ASP A 225 14.67 18.36 2.52
N LYS A 226 15.71 17.67 2.01
CA LYS A 226 17.11 17.81 2.39
C LYS A 226 18.03 17.52 1.20
N LYS A 227 19.33 17.76 1.38
CA LYS A 227 20.38 17.36 0.41
C LYS A 227 20.92 15.97 0.72
N GLY A 228 21.45 15.30 -0.29
CA GLY A 228 22.08 14.00 -0.16
C GLY A 228 22.52 13.42 -1.50
N GLY A 229 22.55 12.11 -1.58
CA GLY A 229 22.92 11.40 -2.79
C GLY A 229 22.01 10.19 -3.05
N CYS A 230 21.88 9.80 -4.31
CA CYS A 230 21.03 8.66 -4.67
C CYS A 230 21.73 7.71 -5.65
N SER A 231 21.22 6.49 -5.72
CA SER A 231 21.68 5.51 -6.70
C SER A 231 21.38 5.94 -8.13
N LYS A 232 22.13 5.42 -9.11
CA LYS A 232 21.92 5.72 -10.55
C LYS A 232 20.59 5.24 -11.11
N ASP A 233 19.88 4.38 -10.37
CA ASP A 233 18.54 3.90 -10.70
C ASP A 233 17.42 4.82 -10.17
N VAL A 234 17.80 5.90 -9.47
CA VAL A 234 16.91 6.98 -9.06
C VAL A 234 17.19 8.19 -9.96
N LEU A 235 16.17 8.67 -10.65
CA LEU A 235 16.21 9.87 -11.46
C LEU A 235 16.02 11.07 -10.55
N VAL A 236 16.88 12.09 -10.70
CA VAL A 236 16.78 13.36 -9.99
C VAL A 236 16.39 14.43 -10.99
N LEU A 237 15.24 15.04 -10.82
CA LEU A 237 14.75 16.15 -11.62
C LEU A 237 14.84 17.43 -10.78
N ARG A 238 15.35 18.49 -11.39
CA ARG A 238 15.48 19.79 -10.74
C ARG A 238 14.87 20.87 -11.61
N SER A 239 14.06 21.74 -11.02
CA SER A 239 13.54 22.91 -11.73
C SER A 239 14.67 23.70 -12.37
N SER A 240 14.53 24.01 -13.65
CA SER A 240 15.50 24.82 -14.41
C SER A 240 15.47 26.28 -14.01
N ASN A 241 14.31 26.75 -13.54
CA ASN A 241 14.10 28.12 -13.06
C ASN A 241 12.97 28.11 -12.02
N THR A 242 13.30 28.28 -10.75
CA THR A 242 12.33 28.20 -9.64
C THR A 242 11.32 29.35 -9.61
N ASP A 243 11.64 30.49 -10.22
CA ASP A 243 10.72 31.63 -10.32
C ASP A 243 9.64 31.40 -11.40
N LYS A 244 9.98 30.65 -12.45
CA LYS A 244 9.05 30.28 -13.53
C LYS A 244 8.37 28.95 -13.27
N TYR A 245 9.09 27.96 -12.79
CA TYR A 245 8.64 26.57 -12.62
C TYR A 245 8.77 26.15 -11.16
N LEU A 246 7.70 26.29 -10.41
CA LEU A 246 7.69 25.96 -8.99
C LEU A 246 7.98 24.46 -8.79
N PRO A 247 9.06 24.07 -8.07
CA PRO A 247 9.44 22.66 -7.92
C PRO A 247 8.32 21.77 -7.37
N LYS A 248 7.54 22.29 -6.43
CA LYS A 248 6.43 21.58 -5.82
C LYS A 248 5.27 21.34 -6.79
N TYR A 249 5.04 22.27 -7.73
CA TYR A 249 4.07 22.08 -8.81
C TYR A 249 4.50 20.94 -9.74
N ILE A 250 5.77 20.95 -10.19
CA ILE A 250 6.34 19.89 -11.02
C ILE A 250 6.21 18.53 -10.31
N TYR A 251 6.51 18.48 -9.01
CA TYR A 251 6.35 17.26 -8.22
C TYR A 251 4.91 16.74 -8.24
N TYR A 252 3.90 17.59 -8.04
CA TYR A 252 2.52 17.17 -8.05
C TYR A 252 2.05 16.72 -9.44
N MET A 253 2.55 17.35 -10.52
CA MET A 253 2.30 16.89 -11.88
C MET A 253 2.87 15.50 -12.12
N LEU A 254 4.13 15.25 -11.76
CA LEU A 254 4.80 13.95 -11.91
C LEU A 254 4.31 12.90 -10.90
N ARG A 255 3.57 13.30 -9.88
CA ARG A 255 2.96 12.39 -8.91
C ARG A 255 1.66 11.75 -9.42
N ARG A 256 1.07 12.24 -10.50
CA ARG A 256 -0.16 11.71 -11.10
C ARG A 256 0.07 10.32 -11.70
N ASP A 257 -0.96 9.51 -11.74
CA ASP A 257 -0.88 8.13 -12.24
C ASP A 257 -0.51 8.07 -13.73
N MET A 258 -1.02 9.02 -14.52
CA MET A 258 -0.72 9.16 -15.94
C MET A 258 0.77 9.27 -16.24
N PHE A 259 1.55 9.93 -15.37
CA PHE A 259 3.00 9.97 -15.52
C PHE A 259 3.64 8.59 -15.45
N PHE A 260 3.23 7.75 -14.51
CA PHE A 260 3.79 6.42 -14.34
C PHE A 260 3.33 5.46 -15.46
N GLU A 261 2.13 5.65 -15.97
CA GLU A 261 1.61 4.94 -17.15
C GLU A 261 2.45 5.29 -18.38
N TYR A 262 2.67 6.57 -18.64
CA TYR A 262 3.55 7.04 -19.71
C TYR A 262 4.99 6.50 -19.56
N ALA A 263 5.56 6.53 -18.36
CA ALA A 263 6.89 5.97 -18.10
C ALA A 263 6.97 4.46 -18.35
N MET A 264 5.83 3.75 -18.31
CA MET A 264 5.73 2.32 -18.63
C MET A 264 5.55 2.03 -20.12
N GLU A 265 5.04 2.97 -20.92
CA GLU A 265 4.89 2.78 -22.39
C GLU A 265 6.25 2.59 -23.07
N GLY A 266 7.24 3.44 -22.74
CA GLY A 266 8.60 3.36 -23.26
C GLY A 266 9.54 2.41 -22.51
N LYS A 267 9.02 1.49 -21.69
CA LYS A 267 9.82 0.61 -20.81
C LYS A 267 10.80 -0.29 -21.56
N LYS A 268 11.98 -0.48 -20.97
CA LYS A 268 13.00 -1.45 -21.41
C LYS A 268 13.09 -2.60 -20.38
N GLY A 269 13.11 -3.84 -20.85
CA GLY A 269 13.23 -5.05 -20.05
C GLY A 269 11.88 -5.61 -19.55
N LEU A 270 11.81 -6.95 -19.44
CA LEU A 270 10.58 -7.67 -19.06
C LEU A 270 10.50 -7.95 -17.55
N LYS A 271 11.57 -8.49 -16.96
CA LYS A 271 11.59 -8.91 -15.54
C LYS A 271 11.74 -7.74 -14.56
N MET A 272 12.52 -6.74 -14.94
CA MET A 272 12.74 -5.51 -14.17
C MET A 272 12.62 -4.31 -15.11
N PRO A 273 11.40 -3.90 -15.49
CA PRO A 273 11.21 -2.82 -16.44
C PRO A 273 11.81 -1.52 -15.91
N ARG A 274 12.51 -0.80 -16.78
CA ARG A 274 13.02 0.55 -16.55
C ARG A 274 12.33 1.52 -17.50
N GLY A 275 11.97 2.68 -16.99
CA GLY A 275 11.50 3.78 -17.83
C GLY A 275 12.60 4.23 -18.81
N ASN A 276 12.21 4.62 -20.00
CA ASN A 276 13.14 5.24 -20.96
C ASN A 276 13.38 6.70 -20.55
N LYS A 277 14.59 6.99 -20.08
CA LYS A 277 14.97 8.33 -19.56
C LYS A 277 14.80 9.44 -20.60
N GLU A 278 15.08 9.16 -21.86
CA GLU A 278 14.94 10.13 -22.94
C GLU A 278 13.47 10.43 -23.24
N ASP A 279 12.63 9.41 -23.26
CA ASP A 279 11.19 9.58 -23.52
C ASP A 279 10.51 10.28 -22.34
N ILE A 280 10.89 9.98 -21.11
CA ILE A 280 10.38 10.70 -19.93
C ILE A 280 10.62 12.21 -20.05
N LEU A 281 11.77 12.65 -20.54
CA LEU A 281 12.06 14.08 -20.73
C LEU A 281 11.29 14.75 -21.87
N LYS A 282 10.73 13.97 -22.81
CA LYS A 282 9.88 14.48 -23.90
C LYS A 282 8.44 14.71 -23.47
N LEU A 283 8.09 14.27 -22.26
CA LEU A 283 6.75 14.43 -21.73
C LEU A 283 6.34 15.90 -21.74
N SER A 284 5.21 16.20 -22.35
CA SER A 284 4.55 17.49 -22.18
C SER A 284 3.84 17.50 -20.84
N LEU A 285 4.10 18.51 -20.00
CA LEU A 285 3.45 18.63 -18.69
C LEU A 285 1.96 18.94 -18.78
N ILE A 286 1.44 19.21 -19.98
CA ILE A 286 0.02 19.42 -20.25
C ILE A 286 -0.76 18.09 -20.30
N HIS A 287 -0.11 17.05 -20.77
CA HIS A 287 -0.75 15.75 -21.04
C HIS A 287 -0.71 14.79 -19.84
N ILE A 288 -0.33 15.29 -18.66
CA ILE A 288 -0.28 14.49 -17.44
C ILE A 288 -1.48 14.78 -16.55
#